data_330e0a6394fe798b925d1924eee53521
#
_entry.id   330e0a6394fe798b925d1924eee53521
#
_cell.length_a   1.000
_cell.length_b   1.000
_cell.length_c   1.000
_cell.angle_alpha   90.00
_cell.angle_beta   90.00
_cell.angle_gamma   90.00
#
_symmetry.space_group_name_H-M   'P 1'
#
loop_
_entity.id
_entity.type
_entity.pdbx_description
1 polymer ?
#
loop_
_entity_poly.entity_id
_entity_poly.type
_entity_poly.pdbx_seq_one_letter_code
_entity_poly.pdbx_strand_id
1 'polypeptide(L)'
;VIGIDEEVNKIAGMYVLITKEGPLFFADTTVNLNPTAEELIDITLLVAKIVRRFKIQPRIAMLGYSNFGSSEGDDAIKMREAVKTLHEEHPNLVVDGEVQANFALNNDLMKEFFPFSSLANKKTNTLIFPNLAAGNIAYKLVQELTDAEVIGPILLGMKKPVHVLQ
;
A
#
# COMPACT_ATOMS: atom_id res chain seq x y z
N VAL A 1 -27.61 -8.60 0.03
CA VAL A 1 -26.25 -8.93 0.52
C VAL A 1 -25.28 -8.79 -0.64
N ILE A 2 -24.21 -7.99 -0.45
CA ILE A 2 -23.15 -7.81 -1.45
C ILE A 2 -22.12 -8.91 -1.21
N GLY A 3 -21.90 -9.77 -2.24
CA GLY A 3 -20.93 -10.87 -2.16
C GLY A 3 -19.50 -10.43 -2.45
N ILE A 4 -18.55 -11.32 -2.15
CA ILE A 4 -17.13 -11.19 -2.57
C ILE A 4 -17.05 -11.45 -4.08
N ASP A 5 -16.16 -10.76 -4.77
CA ASP A 5 -15.87 -10.98 -6.18
C ASP A 5 -15.25 -12.38 -6.35
N GLU A 6 -15.79 -13.19 -7.26
CA GLU A 6 -15.36 -14.58 -7.47
C GLU A 6 -13.94 -14.69 -8.04
N GLU A 7 -13.43 -13.61 -8.65
CA GLU A 7 -12.06 -13.53 -9.17
C GLU A 7 -11.03 -13.11 -8.12
N VAL A 8 -11.47 -12.86 -6.88
CA VAL A 8 -10.62 -12.27 -5.84
C VAL A 8 -10.62 -13.14 -4.58
N ASN A 9 -9.44 -13.49 -4.11
CA ASN A 9 -9.26 -14.33 -2.91
C ASN A 9 -9.27 -13.55 -1.59
N LYS A 10 -9.31 -12.23 -1.64
CA LYS A 10 -9.15 -11.39 -0.44
C LYS A 10 -10.00 -10.12 -0.50
N ILE A 11 -10.44 -9.68 0.68
CA ILE A 11 -11.04 -8.36 0.89
C ILE A 11 -10.01 -7.48 1.58
N ALA A 12 -9.96 -6.21 1.22
CA ALA A 12 -9.12 -5.22 1.89
C ALA A 12 -9.85 -3.89 2.06
N GLY A 13 -9.37 -3.07 2.98
CA GLY A 13 -9.85 -1.71 3.17
C GLY A 13 -8.80 -0.69 2.75
N MET A 14 -9.23 0.35 2.06
CA MET A 14 -8.35 1.39 1.57
C MET A 14 -8.88 2.78 1.95
N TYR A 15 -7.98 3.69 2.31
CA TYR A 15 -8.25 5.12 2.39
C TYR A 15 -7.51 5.87 1.30
N VAL A 16 -8.17 6.89 0.76
CA VAL A 16 -7.55 7.87 -0.14
C VAL A 16 -7.34 9.16 0.63
N LEU A 17 -6.11 9.63 0.68
CA LEU A 17 -5.76 10.90 1.30
C LEU A 17 -5.43 11.91 0.21
N ILE A 18 -6.25 12.95 0.11
CA ILE A 18 -6.05 14.02 -0.87
C ILE A 18 -5.11 15.06 -0.25
N THR A 19 -3.89 15.09 -0.73
CA THR A 19 -2.85 16.03 -0.29
C THR A 19 -2.65 17.13 -1.33
N LYS A 20 -1.91 18.17 -0.97
CA LYS A 20 -1.51 19.25 -1.90
C LYS A 20 -0.69 18.74 -3.09
N GLU A 21 -0.04 17.58 -2.92
CA GLU A 21 0.80 16.95 -3.95
C GLU A 21 0.07 15.86 -4.75
N GLY A 22 -1.20 15.64 -4.48
CA GLY A 22 -2.03 14.64 -5.13
C GLY A 22 -2.52 13.55 -4.18
N PRO A 23 -3.24 12.55 -4.70
CA PRO A 23 -3.80 11.48 -3.88
C PRO A 23 -2.73 10.49 -3.41
N LEU A 24 -2.87 10.03 -2.16
CA LEU A 24 -2.14 8.91 -1.59
C LEU A 24 -3.14 7.81 -1.23
N PHE A 25 -2.81 6.58 -1.58
CA PHE A 25 -3.64 5.41 -1.32
C PHE A 25 -3.00 4.58 -0.19
N PHE A 26 -3.74 4.35 0.89
CA PHE A 26 -3.28 3.59 2.07
C PHE A 26 -4.08 2.30 2.21
N ALA A 27 -3.43 1.15 2.28
CA ALA A 27 -4.04 -0.16 2.52
C ALA A 27 -3.07 -1.16 3.21
N ASP A 28 -3.52 -2.17 3.93
CA ASP A 28 -4.87 -2.31 4.44
C ASP A 28 -5.02 -1.49 5.73
N THR A 29 -6.10 -0.80 5.84
CA THR A 29 -6.35 0.10 6.99
C THR A 29 -7.55 -0.35 7.84
N THR A 30 -8.25 -1.43 7.41
CA THR A 30 -9.61 -1.67 7.93
C THR A 30 -9.93 -3.14 8.19
N VAL A 31 -9.40 -4.10 7.42
CA VAL A 31 -9.90 -5.48 7.38
C VAL A 31 -8.92 -6.50 7.93
N ASN A 32 -7.70 -6.57 7.41
CA ASN A 32 -6.77 -7.66 7.70
C ASN A 32 -5.83 -7.32 8.86
N LEU A 33 -5.97 -8.00 10.01
CA LEU A 33 -5.22 -7.73 11.22
C LEU A 33 -3.71 -7.95 11.04
N ASN A 34 -3.33 -9.12 10.55
CA ASN A 34 -1.93 -9.49 10.35
C ASN A 34 -1.81 -10.38 9.10
N PRO A 35 -1.83 -9.76 7.90
CA PRO A 35 -1.80 -10.52 6.66
C PRO A 35 -0.47 -11.24 6.47
N THR A 36 -0.53 -12.42 5.85
CA THR A 36 0.65 -13.17 5.39
C THR A 36 1.26 -12.52 4.15
N ALA A 37 2.44 -12.95 3.73
CA ALA A 37 3.06 -12.50 2.48
C ALA A 37 2.13 -12.71 1.28
N GLU A 38 1.49 -13.88 1.17
CA GLU A 38 0.51 -14.18 0.10
C GLU A 38 -0.69 -13.23 0.13
N GLU A 39 -1.23 -12.98 1.32
CA GLU A 39 -2.34 -12.05 1.50
C GLU A 39 -1.95 -10.62 1.15
N LEU A 40 -0.72 -10.19 1.47
CA LEU A 40 -0.19 -8.88 1.09
C LEU A 40 -0.04 -8.73 -0.43
N ILE A 41 0.31 -9.80 -1.13
CA ILE A 41 0.33 -9.83 -2.60
C ILE A 41 -1.07 -9.57 -3.14
N ASP A 42 -2.08 -10.30 -2.66
CA ASP A 42 -3.48 -10.14 -3.08
C ASP A 42 -4.00 -8.73 -2.79
N ILE A 43 -3.74 -8.21 -1.59
CA ILE A 43 -4.09 -6.83 -1.21
C ILE A 43 -3.45 -5.82 -2.17
N THR A 44 -2.17 -5.98 -2.46
CA THR A 44 -1.42 -5.08 -3.34
C THR A 44 -2.00 -5.07 -4.76
N LEU A 45 -2.33 -6.24 -5.31
CA LEU A 45 -2.94 -6.35 -6.64
C LEU A 45 -4.35 -5.74 -6.69
N LEU A 46 -5.16 -5.94 -5.65
CA LEU A 46 -6.47 -5.30 -5.51
C LEU A 46 -6.36 -3.79 -5.51
N VAL A 47 -5.47 -3.25 -4.69
CA VAL A 47 -5.22 -1.81 -4.59
C VAL A 47 -4.74 -1.26 -5.93
N ALA A 48 -3.78 -1.90 -6.58
CA ALA A 48 -3.29 -1.50 -7.89
C ALA A 48 -4.41 -1.42 -8.94
N LYS A 49 -5.31 -2.41 -8.95
CA LYS A 49 -6.48 -2.43 -9.84
C LYS A 49 -7.39 -1.21 -9.60
N ILE A 50 -7.62 -0.86 -8.34
CA ILE A 50 -8.48 0.28 -7.99
C ILE A 50 -7.78 1.62 -8.30
N VAL A 51 -6.50 1.77 -8.00
CA VAL A 51 -5.73 2.98 -8.34
C VAL A 51 -5.77 3.25 -9.85
N ARG A 52 -5.65 2.21 -10.68
CA ARG A 52 -5.79 2.33 -12.14
C ARG A 52 -7.19 2.79 -12.58
N ARG A 53 -8.24 2.42 -11.84
CA ARG A 53 -9.60 2.91 -12.13
C ARG A 53 -9.75 4.42 -11.93
N PHE A 54 -8.93 5.02 -11.06
CA PHE A 54 -8.82 6.48 -10.92
C PHE A 54 -7.97 7.13 -12.03
N LYS A 55 -7.53 6.37 -13.05
CA LYS A 55 -6.64 6.81 -14.13
C LYS A 55 -5.26 7.25 -13.62
N ILE A 56 -4.79 6.62 -12.56
CA ILE A 56 -3.49 6.86 -11.94
C ILE A 56 -2.66 5.59 -12.07
N GLN A 57 -1.39 5.72 -12.44
CA GLN A 57 -0.46 4.61 -12.40
C GLN A 57 -0.08 4.32 -10.94
N PRO A 58 -0.32 3.11 -10.41
CA PRO A 58 0.11 2.77 -9.07
C PRO A 58 1.64 2.72 -8.99
N ARG A 59 2.19 3.39 -7.99
CA ARG A 59 3.60 3.37 -7.62
C ARG A 59 3.66 3.03 -6.14
N ILE A 60 3.98 1.79 -5.85
CA ILE A 60 3.64 1.11 -4.59
C ILE A 60 4.89 0.92 -3.75
N ALA A 61 4.84 1.41 -2.51
CA ALA A 61 5.82 1.10 -1.48
C ALA A 61 5.24 0.08 -0.51
N MET A 62 5.93 -1.04 -0.36
CA MET A 62 5.67 -2.02 0.70
C MET A 62 6.40 -1.56 1.96
N LEU A 63 5.65 -1.05 2.93
CA LEU A 63 6.22 -0.36 4.08
C LEU A 63 6.69 -1.29 5.20
N GLY A 64 7.69 -0.86 5.91
CA GLY A 64 8.19 -1.51 7.10
C GLY A 64 8.97 -0.53 7.97
N TYR A 65 9.51 -1.05 9.08
CA TYR A 65 10.42 -0.30 9.96
C TYR A 65 11.89 -0.42 9.50
N SER A 66 12.14 -1.18 8.44
CA SER A 66 13.46 -1.45 7.86
C SER A 66 13.50 -1.15 6.37
N ASN A 67 14.68 -1.16 5.78
CA ASN A 67 14.89 -0.90 4.36
C ASN A 67 15.61 -2.07 3.69
N PHE A 68 15.00 -2.66 2.68
CA PHE A 68 15.61 -3.60 1.73
C PHE A 68 16.53 -4.66 2.37
N GLY A 69 16.05 -5.35 3.41
CA GLY A 69 16.79 -6.42 4.06
C GLY A 69 17.63 -6.00 5.27
N SER A 70 17.49 -4.77 5.78
CA SER A 70 18.24 -4.31 6.94
C SER A 70 17.77 -4.91 8.29
N SER A 71 16.68 -5.67 8.30
CA SER A 71 16.16 -6.38 9.46
C SER A 71 15.68 -7.79 9.12
N GLU A 72 15.79 -8.69 10.09
CA GLU A 72 15.30 -10.08 10.04
C GLU A 72 14.02 -10.29 10.87
N GLY A 73 13.32 -9.23 11.24
CA GLY A 73 12.03 -9.32 11.92
C GLY A 73 10.92 -9.84 11.01
N ASP A 74 9.93 -10.52 11.58
CA ASP A 74 8.87 -11.19 10.83
C ASP A 74 8.12 -10.27 9.84
N ASP A 75 7.78 -9.06 10.26
CA ASP A 75 7.12 -8.08 9.39
C ASP A 75 8.01 -7.66 8.21
N ALA A 76 9.31 -7.46 8.44
CA ALA A 76 10.26 -7.12 7.39
C ALA A 76 10.40 -8.24 6.38
N ILE A 77 10.54 -9.48 6.85
CA ILE A 77 10.68 -10.67 6.01
C ILE A 77 9.44 -10.85 5.14
N LYS A 78 8.24 -10.82 5.72
CA LYS A 78 7.01 -11.03 4.94
C LYS A 78 6.78 -9.96 3.86
N MET A 79 7.10 -8.70 4.14
CA MET A 79 7.00 -7.62 3.15
C MET A 79 8.00 -7.84 2.00
N ARG A 80 9.22 -8.22 2.32
CA ARG A 80 10.28 -8.54 1.35
C ARG A 80 9.91 -9.75 0.48
N GLU A 81 9.35 -10.80 1.07
CA GLU A 81 8.86 -11.98 0.35
C GLU A 81 7.73 -11.61 -0.62
N ALA A 82 6.79 -10.78 -0.18
CA ALA A 82 5.72 -10.29 -1.03
C ALA A 82 6.27 -9.48 -2.23
N VAL A 83 7.22 -8.58 -1.99
CA VAL A 83 7.87 -7.80 -3.05
C VAL A 83 8.58 -8.72 -4.05
N LYS A 84 9.32 -9.71 -3.57
CA LYS A 84 10.02 -10.67 -4.45
C LYS A 84 9.05 -11.36 -5.39
N THR A 85 7.95 -11.90 -4.87
CA THR A 85 6.93 -12.56 -5.69
C THR A 85 6.27 -11.60 -6.67
N LEU A 86 5.96 -10.37 -6.24
CA LEU A 86 5.40 -9.35 -7.12
C LEU A 86 6.34 -8.98 -8.27
N HIS A 87 7.66 -8.89 -8.02
CA HIS A 87 8.64 -8.66 -9.08
C HIS A 87 8.71 -9.81 -10.08
N GLU A 88 8.63 -11.05 -9.62
CA GLU A 88 8.70 -12.25 -10.46
C GLU A 88 7.43 -12.45 -11.29
N GLU A 89 6.24 -12.28 -10.67
CA GLU A 89 4.96 -12.59 -11.31
C GLU A 89 4.31 -11.37 -12.00
N HIS A 90 4.64 -10.16 -11.57
CA HIS A 90 4.07 -8.91 -12.08
C HIS A 90 5.17 -7.88 -12.40
N PRO A 91 6.07 -8.18 -13.38
CA PRO A 91 7.25 -7.34 -13.64
C PRO A 91 6.93 -5.92 -14.14
N ASN A 92 5.71 -5.69 -14.63
CA ASN A 92 5.26 -4.36 -15.07
C ASN A 92 4.66 -3.51 -13.94
N LEU A 93 4.44 -4.09 -12.76
CA LEU A 93 3.96 -3.37 -11.59
C LEU A 93 5.10 -2.59 -10.94
N VAL A 94 4.91 -1.30 -10.74
CA VAL A 94 5.89 -0.48 -10.00
C VAL A 94 5.65 -0.68 -8.51
N VAL A 95 6.43 -1.56 -7.92
CA VAL A 95 6.38 -1.91 -6.50
C VAL A 95 7.77 -2.19 -5.98
N ASP A 96 8.08 -1.73 -4.78
CA ASP A 96 9.35 -2.03 -4.12
C ASP A 96 9.23 -1.96 -2.58
N GLY A 97 10.23 -2.46 -1.88
CA GLY A 97 10.31 -2.53 -0.42
C GLY A 97 10.97 -3.83 0.05
N GLU A 98 10.95 -4.15 1.34
CA GLU A 98 10.37 -3.30 2.41
C GLU A 98 11.18 -1.99 2.53
N VAL A 99 10.48 -0.91 2.81
CA VAL A 99 11.09 0.41 2.92
C VAL A 99 10.37 1.26 3.98
N GLN A 100 11.13 2.09 4.68
CA GLN A 100 10.57 3.02 5.66
C GLN A 100 9.78 4.14 4.98
N ALA A 101 8.74 4.64 5.63
CA ALA A 101 7.82 5.63 5.09
C ALA A 101 8.50 6.96 4.68
N ASN A 102 9.52 7.40 5.42
CA ASN A 102 10.26 8.62 5.11
C ASN A 102 11.02 8.51 3.77
N PHE A 103 11.58 7.34 3.46
CA PHE A 103 12.20 7.09 2.15
C PHE A 103 11.16 6.95 1.05
N ALA A 104 10.08 6.21 1.32
CA ALA A 104 9.00 6.01 0.35
C ALA A 104 8.39 7.33 -0.14
N LEU A 105 8.26 8.32 0.76
CA LEU A 105 7.61 9.60 0.49
C LEU A 105 8.60 10.74 0.14
N ASN A 106 9.89 10.46 0.12
CA ASN A 106 10.92 11.44 -0.22
C ASN A 106 11.86 10.89 -1.30
N ASN A 107 11.59 11.29 -2.55
CA ASN A 107 12.36 10.80 -3.69
C ASN A 107 13.86 11.16 -3.63
N ASP A 108 14.21 12.30 -3.06
CA ASP A 108 15.62 12.70 -2.96
C ASP A 108 16.37 11.77 -2.00
N LEU A 109 15.78 11.46 -0.85
CA LEU A 109 16.33 10.44 0.06
C LEU A 109 16.39 9.05 -0.59
N MET A 110 15.35 8.66 -1.30
CA MET A 110 15.31 7.37 -2.00
C MET A 110 16.44 7.27 -3.04
N LYS A 111 16.64 8.30 -3.85
CA LYS A 111 17.71 8.34 -4.86
C LYS A 111 19.10 8.30 -4.23
N GLU A 112 19.29 9.04 -3.14
CA GLU A 112 20.59 9.13 -2.46
C GLU A 112 21.00 7.80 -1.84
N PHE A 113 20.09 7.15 -1.09
CA PHE A 113 20.38 5.95 -0.32
C PHE A 113 20.07 4.64 -1.03
N PHE A 114 19.04 4.62 -1.90
CA PHE A 114 18.56 3.42 -2.57
C PHE A 114 18.33 3.66 -4.08
N PRO A 115 19.37 4.06 -4.83
CA PRO A 115 19.21 4.38 -6.26
C PRO A 115 18.80 3.19 -7.12
N PHE A 116 18.96 1.96 -6.64
CA PHE A 116 18.53 0.74 -7.30
C PHE A 116 17.01 0.53 -7.26
N SER A 117 16.31 1.18 -6.33
CA SER A 117 14.86 0.99 -6.17
C SER A 117 14.07 1.46 -7.38
N SER A 118 13.04 0.69 -7.75
CA SER A 118 12.10 1.10 -8.80
C SER A 118 11.33 2.38 -8.45
N LEU A 119 11.34 2.80 -7.19
CA LEU A 119 10.71 4.02 -6.69
C LEU A 119 11.66 5.23 -6.66
N ALA A 120 12.97 5.05 -6.91
CA ALA A 120 13.95 6.12 -6.80
C ALA A 120 13.68 7.31 -7.73
N ASN A 121 13.15 7.05 -8.92
CA ASN A 121 12.83 8.07 -9.93
C ASN A 121 11.32 8.22 -10.18
N LYS A 122 10.49 7.71 -9.28
CA LYS A 122 9.04 7.74 -9.39
C LYS A 122 8.43 8.14 -8.07
N LYS A 123 7.53 9.10 -8.08
CA LYS A 123 6.83 9.53 -6.87
C LYS A 123 5.87 8.43 -6.41
N THR A 124 6.10 7.88 -5.23
CA THR A 124 5.21 6.92 -4.58
C THR A 124 3.83 7.53 -4.32
N ASN A 125 2.78 6.82 -4.68
CA ASN A 125 1.40 7.23 -4.42
C ASN A 125 0.56 6.18 -3.68
N THR A 126 1.10 4.98 -3.46
CA THR A 126 0.38 3.87 -2.84
C THR A 126 1.25 3.24 -1.76
N LEU A 127 0.71 3.15 -0.56
CA LEU A 127 1.40 2.61 0.60
C LEU A 127 0.69 1.36 1.10
N ILE A 128 1.40 0.24 1.14
CA ILE A 128 0.91 -1.03 1.68
C ILE A 128 1.58 -1.27 3.03
N PHE A 129 0.78 -1.44 4.06
CA PHE A 129 1.21 -1.59 5.44
C PHE A 129 1.36 -3.06 5.83
N PRO A 130 2.29 -3.40 6.73
CA PRO A 130 2.54 -4.79 7.13
C PRO A 130 1.43 -5.41 7.97
N ASN A 131 0.64 -4.59 8.66
CA ASN A 131 -0.47 -5.01 9.49
C ASN A 131 -1.51 -3.88 9.66
N LEU A 132 -2.66 -4.24 10.21
CA LEU A 132 -3.77 -3.31 10.39
C LEU A 132 -3.42 -2.14 11.30
N ALA A 133 -2.72 -2.41 12.40
CA ALA A 133 -2.37 -1.39 13.38
C ALA A 133 -1.52 -0.28 12.72
N ALA A 134 -0.53 -0.66 11.92
CA ALA A 134 0.33 0.30 11.22
C ALA A 134 -0.48 1.19 10.26
N GLY A 135 -1.31 0.60 9.41
CA GLY A 135 -2.12 1.34 8.43
C GLY A 135 -3.19 2.21 9.07
N ASN A 136 -3.87 1.69 10.08
CA ASN A 136 -4.93 2.42 10.80
C ASN A 136 -4.38 3.62 11.56
N ILE A 137 -3.28 3.45 12.28
CA ILE A 137 -2.63 4.55 13.01
C ILE A 137 -2.08 5.59 12.03
N ALA A 138 -1.44 5.15 10.95
CA ALA A 138 -0.81 6.05 9.98
C ALA A 138 -1.80 7.01 9.34
N TYR A 139 -2.93 6.53 8.79
CA TYR A 139 -3.86 7.43 8.11
C TYR A 139 -4.50 8.43 9.08
N LYS A 140 -4.79 8.00 10.31
CA LYS A 140 -5.33 8.88 11.34
C LYS A 140 -4.35 9.97 11.77
N LEU A 141 -3.07 9.63 11.90
CA LEU A 141 -2.03 10.63 12.20
C LEU A 141 -1.90 11.65 11.07
N VAL A 142 -1.89 11.21 9.82
CA VAL A 142 -1.82 12.12 8.67
C VAL A 142 -3.06 13.02 8.62
N GLN A 143 -4.24 12.47 8.87
CA GLN A 143 -5.50 13.22 8.92
C GLN A 143 -5.46 14.34 9.95
N GLU A 144 -4.96 14.06 11.17
CA GLU A 144 -4.91 15.05 12.26
C GLU A 144 -3.78 16.08 12.12
N LEU A 145 -2.66 15.68 11.52
CA LEU A 145 -1.46 16.52 11.43
C LEU A 145 -1.39 17.37 10.15
N THR A 146 -2.24 17.10 9.17
CA THR A 146 -2.24 17.78 7.88
C THR A 146 -3.64 18.25 7.50
N ASP A 147 -3.72 19.07 6.44
CA ASP A 147 -5.00 19.48 5.84
C ASP A 147 -5.51 18.46 4.81
N ALA A 148 -5.01 17.23 4.82
CA ALA A 148 -5.41 16.21 3.88
C ALA A 148 -6.88 15.82 4.09
N GLU A 149 -7.65 15.83 3.01
CA GLU A 149 -8.99 15.26 3.00
C GLU A 149 -8.89 13.74 2.93
N VAL A 150 -9.63 13.04 3.80
CA VAL A 150 -9.60 11.59 3.92
C VAL A 150 -10.91 11.01 3.40
N ILE A 151 -10.82 10.12 2.42
CA ILE A 151 -11.96 9.45 1.80
C ILE A 151 -11.85 7.95 2.06
N GLY A 152 -12.87 7.35 2.64
CA GLY A 152 -12.91 5.93 2.93
C GLY A 152 -13.66 5.58 4.21
N PRO A 153 -13.57 4.33 4.68
CA PRO A 153 -12.87 3.25 3.98
C PRO A 153 -13.60 2.79 2.71
N ILE A 154 -12.82 2.44 1.70
CA ILE A 154 -13.30 1.81 0.48
C ILE A 154 -12.99 0.31 0.61
N LEU A 155 -14.02 -0.53 0.58
CA LEU A 155 -13.84 -1.98 0.62
C LEU A 155 -13.53 -2.52 -0.78
N LEU A 156 -12.40 -3.20 -0.90
CA LEU A 156 -11.88 -3.81 -2.12
C LEU A 156 -12.20 -5.31 -2.15
N GLY A 157 -12.34 -5.88 -3.33
CA GLY A 157 -12.64 -7.31 -3.49
C GLY A 157 -14.12 -7.67 -3.37
N MET A 158 -15.00 -6.69 -3.33
CA MET A 158 -16.45 -6.89 -3.34
C MET A 158 -17.00 -6.88 -4.77
N LYS A 159 -18.08 -7.64 -5.03
CA LYS A 159 -18.77 -7.66 -6.34
C LYS A 159 -19.27 -6.28 -6.77
N LYS A 160 -19.59 -5.42 -5.80
CA LYS A 160 -20.00 -4.03 -6.02
C LYS A 160 -19.21 -3.12 -5.09
N PRO A 161 -19.00 -1.86 -5.47
CA PRO A 161 -18.35 -0.88 -4.58
C PRO A 161 -19.11 -0.76 -3.25
N VAL A 162 -18.39 -0.83 -2.15
CA VAL A 162 -18.93 -0.65 -0.80
C VAL A 162 -18.13 0.45 -0.11
N HIS A 163 -18.85 1.47 0.33
CA HIS A 163 -18.30 2.56 1.13
C HIS A 163 -18.92 2.49 2.52
N VAL A 164 -18.09 2.57 3.55
CA VAL A 164 -18.53 2.63 4.93
C VAL A 164 -18.54 4.10 5.34
N LEU A 165 -19.71 4.60 5.72
CA LEU A 165 -19.84 5.92 6.31
C LEU A 165 -19.46 5.85 7.79
N GLN A 166 -18.57 6.72 8.21
CA GLN A 166 -18.19 6.91 9.60
C GLN A 166 -18.71 8.25 10.11
#